data_f8e5ec9ae581cbf9808b9ab4e1c0c815
#
_entry.id   f8e5ec9ae581cbf9808b9ab4e1c0c815
#
_cell.length_a   1.000
_cell.length_b   1.000
_cell.length_c   1.000
_cell.angle_alpha   90.00
_cell.angle_beta   90.00
_cell.angle_gamma   90.00
#
_symmetry.space_group_name_H-M   'P 1'
#
loop_
_entity.id
_entity.type
_entity.pdbx_description
1 polymer ?
#
loop_
_entity_poly.entity_id
_entity_poly.type
_entity_poly.pdbx_seq_one_letter_code
_entity_poly.pdbx_strand_id
1 'polypeptide(L)'
;MLSQYDIEANILDFNDQTWIDFDYNDIDFIIYYPSFKFSSNAPFSLYEVYDNLIHIHSKYPQIKIYPDPDLIYFYNDKYRQYLYLRSGNYPTPLTYPLLGESSLVLIKKELGFPLVLKNRFGAGGDSVFKVENRKQLLKYYKISKFDFFNFAAFRFFFQRCFNRLFFYHLVKARRMSYPFLTPPLLAQKYIPHERDIKTVIGDYRVIEGHWREKAHKDMWKVNIDGGGVGVWSEIPPQVINLSEKLAKDLKASWLNIDLIPNGDDFLITEFSPVWHHYRYKEKPSFIYKDDYNLEMPLEQSLNLEKIIVDSLIKK
;
A
#
# COMPACT_ATOMS: atom_id res chain seq x y z
N MET A 1 -12.24 -1.56 -24.47
CA MET A 1 -10.78 -1.75 -24.52
C MET A 1 -10.38 -3.16 -24.94
N LEU A 2 -10.78 -4.22 -24.20
CA LEU A 2 -10.40 -5.61 -24.55
C LEU A 2 -10.83 -6.00 -25.97
N SER A 3 -12.00 -5.54 -26.43
CA SER A 3 -12.48 -5.76 -27.80
C SER A 3 -11.55 -5.24 -28.90
N GLN A 4 -10.64 -4.32 -28.59
CA GLN A 4 -9.65 -3.82 -29.57
C GLN A 4 -8.49 -4.80 -29.79
N TYR A 5 -8.36 -5.81 -28.93
CA TYR A 5 -7.31 -6.82 -28.97
C TYR A 5 -7.81 -8.21 -29.35
N ASP A 6 -9.07 -8.33 -29.78
CA ASP A 6 -9.72 -9.62 -30.04
C ASP A 6 -9.68 -10.57 -28.83
N ILE A 7 -9.90 -10.00 -27.63
CA ILE A 7 -9.90 -10.71 -26.36
C ILE A 7 -11.34 -10.93 -25.92
N GLU A 8 -11.72 -12.16 -25.70
CA GLU A 8 -12.93 -12.53 -24.99
C GLU A 8 -12.69 -12.43 -23.48
N ALA A 9 -13.63 -11.85 -22.75
CA ALA A 9 -13.49 -11.64 -21.31
C ALA A 9 -14.71 -12.18 -20.55
N ASN A 10 -14.44 -13.03 -19.59
CA ASN A 10 -15.40 -13.51 -18.58
C ASN A 10 -15.18 -12.76 -17.27
N ILE A 11 -16.26 -12.35 -16.61
CA ILE A 11 -16.19 -11.69 -15.31
C ILE A 11 -16.69 -12.67 -14.25
N LEU A 12 -15.82 -12.99 -13.29
CA LEU A 12 -16.15 -13.86 -12.17
C LEU A 12 -16.08 -13.06 -10.85
N ASP A 13 -17.00 -13.34 -9.95
CA ASP A 13 -17.00 -12.78 -8.59
C ASP A 13 -16.67 -13.87 -7.59
N PHE A 14 -15.61 -13.68 -6.81
CA PHE A 14 -15.23 -14.64 -5.75
C PHE A 14 -16.23 -14.75 -4.61
N ASN A 15 -17.23 -13.86 -4.54
CA ASN A 15 -18.25 -13.91 -3.51
C ASN A 15 -19.40 -14.89 -3.80
N ASP A 16 -19.61 -15.28 -5.05
CA ASP A 16 -20.78 -16.07 -5.46
C ASP A 16 -20.50 -17.57 -5.68
N GLN A 17 -19.27 -18.02 -5.45
CA GLN A 17 -18.85 -19.42 -5.61
C GLN A 17 -18.86 -19.96 -7.07
N THR A 18 -19.40 -19.22 -8.05
CA THR A 18 -19.45 -19.68 -9.46
C THR A 18 -18.06 -19.84 -10.07
N TRP A 19 -17.07 -19.15 -9.50
CA TRP A 19 -15.67 -19.27 -9.90
C TRP A 19 -15.09 -20.68 -9.64
N ILE A 20 -15.63 -21.46 -8.68
CA ILE A 20 -15.15 -22.81 -8.36
C ILE A 20 -15.50 -23.80 -9.47
N ASP A 21 -16.71 -23.66 -10.02
CA ASP A 21 -17.25 -24.54 -11.04
C ASP A 21 -16.98 -24.05 -12.46
N PHE A 22 -16.30 -22.90 -12.59
CA PHE A 22 -15.97 -22.33 -13.90
C PHE A 22 -14.92 -23.20 -14.61
N ASP A 23 -15.11 -23.37 -15.93
CA ASP A 23 -14.14 -24.07 -16.77
C ASP A 23 -13.00 -23.13 -17.18
N TYR A 24 -11.82 -23.39 -16.65
CA TYR A 24 -10.62 -22.58 -16.89
C TYR A 24 -9.74 -23.12 -18.04
N ASN A 25 -10.15 -24.16 -18.76
CA ASN A 25 -9.27 -24.83 -19.74
C ASN A 25 -8.89 -23.91 -20.91
N ASP A 26 -9.79 -23.01 -21.31
CA ASP A 26 -9.59 -22.07 -22.42
C ASP A 26 -9.19 -20.66 -21.94
N ILE A 27 -8.69 -20.54 -20.70
CA ILE A 27 -8.28 -19.26 -20.13
C ILE A 27 -6.77 -19.08 -20.23
N ASP A 28 -6.32 -18.03 -20.91
CA ASP A 28 -4.91 -17.68 -21.05
C ASP A 28 -4.39 -16.93 -19.82
N PHE A 29 -5.20 -16.01 -19.26
CA PHE A 29 -4.80 -15.21 -18.11
C PHE A 29 -5.99 -14.73 -17.27
N ILE A 30 -5.70 -14.45 -16.02
CA ILE A 30 -6.63 -13.87 -15.05
C ILE A 30 -6.08 -12.53 -14.60
N ILE A 31 -6.89 -11.48 -14.71
CA ILE A 31 -6.62 -10.19 -14.09
C ILE A 31 -7.58 -10.04 -12.93
N TYR A 32 -7.08 -9.83 -11.73
CA TYR A 32 -7.93 -9.61 -10.57
C TYR A 32 -7.59 -8.30 -9.87
N TYR A 33 -8.58 -7.76 -9.19
CA TYR A 33 -8.44 -6.54 -8.41
C TYR A 33 -9.02 -6.73 -7.01
N PRO A 34 -8.20 -6.96 -5.98
CA PRO A 34 -8.69 -7.08 -4.62
C PRO A 34 -9.24 -5.73 -4.16
N SER A 35 -10.55 -5.64 -4.03
CA SER A 35 -11.22 -4.42 -3.60
C SER A 35 -11.49 -4.43 -2.10
N PHE A 36 -10.96 -3.43 -1.39
CA PHE A 36 -11.32 -3.21 0.03
C PHE A 36 -12.61 -2.45 0.23
N LYS A 37 -13.27 -2.02 -0.84
CA LYS A 37 -14.43 -1.13 -0.73
C LYS A 37 -15.60 -1.75 0.01
N PHE A 38 -15.69 -3.07 0.09
CA PHE A 38 -16.88 -3.77 0.53
C PHE A 38 -16.73 -4.51 1.85
N SER A 39 -15.56 -4.64 2.43
CA SER A 39 -15.40 -5.40 3.66
C SER A 39 -15.00 -4.52 4.83
N SER A 40 -15.87 -4.47 5.82
CA SER A 40 -15.52 -4.05 7.19
C SER A 40 -14.48 -5.00 7.83
N ASN A 41 -14.24 -6.16 7.22
CA ASN A 41 -13.36 -7.24 7.65
C ASN A 41 -12.20 -7.46 6.65
N ALA A 42 -11.65 -6.39 6.13
CA ALA A 42 -10.61 -6.39 5.10
C ALA A 42 -9.47 -7.44 5.25
N PRO A 43 -8.96 -7.79 6.45
CA PRO A 43 -7.93 -8.82 6.56
C PRO A 43 -8.36 -10.19 6.05
N PHE A 44 -9.59 -10.58 6.32
CA PHE A 44 -10.11 -11.90 5.93
C PHE A 44 -10.31 -12.02 4.43
N SER A 45 -10.89 -11.00 3.80
CA SER A 45 -11.12 -11.03 2.34
C SER A 45 -9.84 -11.11 1.52
N LEU A 46 -8.71 -10.63 2.05
CA LEU A 46 -7.42 -10.77 1.37
C LEU A 46 -6.87 -12.21 1.41
N TYR A 47 -7.01 -12.88 2.54
CA TYR A 47 -6.59 -14.27 2.65
C TYR A 47 -7.45 -15.17 1.77
N GLU A 48 -8.75 -14.94 1.74
CA GLU A 48 -9.67 -15.66 0.86
C GLU A 48 -9.32 -15.44 -0.61
N VAL A 49 -9.07 -14.21 -1.04
CA VAL A 49 -8.63 -13.92 -2.42
C VAL A 49 -7.32 -14.62 -2.73
N TYR A 50 -6.34 -14.59 -1.82
CA TYR A 50 -5.08 -15.30 -1.99
C TYR A 50 -5.31 -16.80 -2.12
N ASP A 51 -6.07 -17.41 -1.21
CA ASP A 51 -6.34 -18.83 -1.20
C ASP A 51 -7.07 -19.26 -2.49
N ASN A 52 -8.04 -18.49 -2.96
CA ASN A 52 -8.77 -18.76 -4.20
C ASN A 52 -7.83 -18.70 -5.42
N LEU A 53 -6.96 -17.71 -5.51
CA LEU A 53 -6.02 -17.57 -6.61
C LEU A 53 -4.96 -18.67 -6.60
N ILE A 54 -4.44 -19.06 -5.43
CA ILE A 54 -3.52 -20.19 -5.29
C ILE A 54 -4.21 -21.50 -5.64
N HIS A 55 -5.49 -21.68 -5.27
CA HIS A 55 -6.26 -22.86 -5.67
C HIS A 55 -6.38 -22.94 -7.19
N ILE A 56 -6.75 -21.86 -7.87
CA ILE A 56 -6.83 -21.82 -9.33
C ILE A 56 -5.45 -22.12 -9.95
N HIS A 57 -4.40 -21.43 -9.47
CA HIS A 57 -3.05 -21.61 -10.00
C HIS A 57 -2.53 -23.04 -9.82
N SER A 58 -2.81 -23.69 -8.70
CA SER A 58 -2.39 -25.07 -8.45
C SER A 58 -3.09 -26.08 -9.35
N LYS A 59 -4.34 -25.81 -9.71
CA LYS A 59 -5.15 -26.66 -10.59
C LYS A 59 -4.87 -26.40 -12.07
N TYR A 60 -4.58 -25.14 -12.43
CA TYR A 60 -4.36 -24.67 -13.77
C TYR A 60 -3.04 -23.85 -13.88
N PRO A 61 -1.88 -24.50 -13.75
CA PRO A 61 -0.59 -23.79 -13.66
C PRO A 61 -0.18 -23.07 -14.94
N GLN A 62 -0.82 -23.39 -16.08
CA GLN A 62 -0.61 -22.72 -17.35
C GLN A 62 -1.20 -21.31 -17.40
N ILE A 63 -2.19 -21.03 -16.58
CA ILE A 63 -2.86 -19.73 -16.57
C ILE A 63 -1.97 -18.67 -15.91
N LYS A 64 -1.74 -17.59 -16.59
CA LYS A 64 -1.03 -16.43 -16.03
C LYS A 64 -1.99 -15.60 -15.19
N ILE A 65 -1.65 -15.38 -13.92
CA ILE A 65 -2.47 -14.60 -12.99
C ILE A 65 -1.79 -13.26 -12.70
N TYR A 66 -2.54 -12.16 -12.77
CA TYR A 66 -2.02 -10.80 -12.60
C TYR A 66 -2.86 -9.97 -11.63
N PRO A 67 -2.19 -9.32 -10.66
CA PRO A 67 -0.79 -9.52 -10.29
C PRO A 67 -0.54 -10.97 -9.86
N ASP A 68 0.73 -11.40 -9.89
CA ASP A 68 1.11 -12.74 -9.40
C ASP A 68 0.54 -12.98 -7.99
N PRO A 69 -0.11 -14.13 -7.74
CA PRO A 69 -0.70 -14.41 -6.43
C PRO A 69 0.28 -14.27 -5.27
N ASP A 70 1.55 -14.63 -5.45
CA ASP A 70 2.58 -14.49 -4.43
C ASP A 70 2.81 -13.03 -4.00
N LEU A 71 2.49 -12.07 -4.85
CA LEU A 71 2.56 -10.64 -4.51
C LEU A 71 1.46 -10.21 -3.55
N ILE A 72 0.31 -10.90 -3.53
CA ILE A 72 -0.77 -10.65 -2.57
C ILE A 72 -0.31 -10.92 -1.14
N TYR A 73 0.65 -11.82 -0.96
CA TYR A 73 1.27 -12.06 0.33
C TYR A 73 1.81 -10.78 0.99
N PHE A 74 2.28 -9.82 0.19
CA PHE A 74 2.78 -8.53 0.66
C PHE A 74 1.70 -7.47 0.77
N TYR A 75 0.56 -7.67 0.14
CA TYR A 75 -0.46 -6.65 0.08
C TYR A 75 -0.99 -6.29 1.46
N ASN A 76 -0.96 -5.00 1.79
CA ASN A 76 -1.36 -4.45 3.09
C ASN A 76 -0.66 -5.03 4.33
N ASP A 77 0.37 -5.84 4.19
CA ASP A 77 1.16 -6.35 5.31
C ASP A 77 2.51 -5.64 5.39
N LYS A 78 2.56 -4.54 6.11
CA LYS A 78 3.74 -3.70 6.27
C LYS A 78 4.93 -4.42 6.91
N TYR A 79 4.66 -5.48 7.69
CA TYR A 79 5.76 -6.24 8.30
C TYR A 79 6.40 -7.21 7.32
N ARG A 80 5.61 -7.89 6.50
CA ARG A 80 6.14 -8.75 5.42
C ARG A 80 6.94 -7.93 4.41
N GLN A 81 6.43 -6.76 4.03
CA GLN A 81 7.15 -5.82 3.17
C GLN A 81 8.47 -5.39 3.79
N TYR A 82 8.47 -5.00 5.07
CA TYR A 82 9.70 -4.64 5.78
C TYR A 82 10.72 -5.79 5.80
N LEU A 83 10.29 -7.02 6.10
CA LEU A 83 11.17 -8.19 6.11
C LEU A 83 11.80 -8.42 4.74
N TYR A 84 11.02 -8.36 3.67
CA TYR A 84 11.52 -8.47 2.30
C TYR A 84 12.53 -7.38 1.96
N LEU A 85 12.17 -6.13 2.19
CA LEU A 85 13.05 -4.99 1.92
C LEU A 85 14.36 -5.10 2.72
N ARG A 86 14.28 -5.46 3.99
CA ARG A 86 15.44 -5.54 4.88
C ARG A 86 16.37 -6.70 4.50
N SER A 87 15.83 -7.88 4.22
CA SER A 87 16.62 -9.04 3.81
C SER A 87 17.23 -8.88 2.42
N GLY A 88 16.56 -8.15 1.53
CA GLY A 88 17.06 -7.81 0.19
C GLY A 88 18.00 -6.61 0.17
N ASN A 89 18.41 -6.08 1.33
CA ASN A 89 19.26 -4.88 1.45
C ASN A 89 18.69 -3.63 0.78
N TYR A 90 17.37 -3.53 0.69
CA TYR A 90 16.72 -2.29 0.25
C TYR A 90 16.74 -1.22 1.35
N PRO A 91 16.95 0.06 1.00
CA PRO A 91 16.85 1.15 1.96
C PRO A 91 15.42 1.29 2.47
N THR A 92 15.21 1.03 3.76
CA THR A 92 13.91 1.09 4.42
C THR A 92 14.08 1.55 5.87
N PRO A 93 13.14 2.32 6.44
CA PRO A 93 13.23 2.73 7.83
C PRO A 93 13.18 1.53 8.78
N LEU A 94 14.09 1.52 9.76
CA LEU A 94 14.17 0.46 10.75
C LEU A 94 12.82 0.27 11.46
N THR A 95 12.32 -0.96 11.49
CA THR A 95 10.98 -1.29 11.97
C THR A 95 11.02 -2.50 12.89
N TYR A 96 10.31 -2.42 14.03
CA TYR A 96 10.18 -3.50 15.01
C TYR A 96 8.71 -3.81 15.28
N PRO A 97 8.32 -5.09 15.41
CA PRO A 97 7.00 -5.45 15.87
C PRO A 97 6.87 -5.18 17.38
N LEU A 98 5.75 -4.59 17.78
CA LEU A 98 5.42 -4.34 19.17
C LEU A 98 4.57 -5.49 19.72
N LEU A 99 5.23 -6.56 20.18
CA LEU A 99 4.59 -7.81 20.58
C LEU A 99 4.23 -7.84 22.08
N GLY A 100 5.02 -7.17 22.91
CA GLY A 100 4.88 -7.18 24.36
C GLY A 100 5.70 -6.09 25.04
N GLU A 101 5.73 -6.10 26.38
CA GLU A 101 6.47 -5.08 27.13
C GLU A 101 7.98 -5.15 26.91
N SER A 102 8.53 -6.36 26.72
CA SER A 102 9.95 -6.54 26.39
C SER A 102 10.34 -5.81 25.09
N SER A 103 9.47 -5.79 24.10
CA SER A 103 9.73 -5.06 22.86
C SER A 103 9.73 -3.54 23.03
N LEU A 104 9.06 -2.99 24.06
CA LEU A 104 9.12 -1.55 24.35
C LEU A 104 10.53 -1.07 24.73
N VAL A 105 11.29 -1.92 25.44
CA VAL A 105 12.68 -1.61 25.82
C VAL A 105 13.57 -1.59 24.57
N LEU A 106 13.45 -2.59 23.74
CA LEU A 106 14.19 -2.69 22.48
C LEU A 106 13.87 -1.54 21.54
N ILE A 107 12.59 -1.25 21.33
CA ILE A 107 12.13 -0.15 20.47
C ILE A 107 12.71 1.19 20.94
N LYS A 108 12.68 1.47 22.26
CA LYS A 108 13.27 2.70 22.80
C LYS A 108 14.78 2.77 22.54
N LYS A 109 15.48 1.66 22.70
CA LYS A 109 16.93 1.59 22.51
C LYS A 109 17.31 1.82 21.04
N GLU A 110 16.64 1.13 20.11
CA GLU A 110 17.05 1.06 18.72
C GLU A 110 16.46 2.19 17.86
N LEU A 111 15.24 2.64 18.15
CA LEU A 111 14.57 3.68 17.36
C LEU A 111 14.67 5.08 17.99
N GLY A 112 14.69 5.16 19.32
CA GLY A 112 14.58 6.43 20.03
C GLY A 112 13.20 7.08 19.86
N PHE A 113 13.13 8.39 20.12
CA PHE A 113 11.95 9.23 19.89
C PHE A 113 12.35 10.49 19.11
N PRO A 114 11.46 11.04 18.26
CA PRO A 114 10.14 10.51 17.93
C PRO A 114 10.21 9.23 17.09
N LEU A 115 9.15 8.41 17.12
CA LEU A 115 8.98 7.24 16.27
C LEU A 115 7.58 7.23 15.64
N VAL A 116 7.38 6.39 14.64
CA VAL A 116 6.08 6.14 14.02
C VAL A 116 5.52 4.81 14.52
N LEU A 117 4.31 4.83 15.06
CA LEU A 117 3.56 3.65 15.43
C LEU A 117 2.43 3.43 14.41
N LYS A 118 2.32 2.23 13.88
CA LYS A 118 1.32 1.89 12.86
C LYS A 118 0.79 0.47 13.01
N ASN A 119 -0.44 0.23 12.57
CA ASN A 119 -0.94 -1.13 12.43
C ASN A 119 -0.11 -1.87 11.37
N ARG A 120 0.09 -3.16 11.58
CA ARG A 120 0.69 -4.05 10.58
C ARG A 120 -0.13 -4.06 9.29
N PHE A 121 -1.46 -4.17 9.42
CA PHE A 121 -2.40 -4.22 8.31
C PHE A 121 -3.09 -2.86 8.11
N GLY A 122 -3.51 -2.58 6.88
CA GLY A 122 -4.28 -1.38 6.54
C GLY A 122 -3.57 -0.40 5.62
N ALA A 123 -4.34 0.55 5.09
CA ALA A 123 -3.93 1.57 4.14
C ALA A 123 -4.48 2.95 4.54
N GLY A 124 -4.16 4.00 3.78
CA GLY A 124 -4.73 5.35 3.93
C GLY A 124 -4.17 6.16 5.11
N GLY A 125 -3.25 5.62 5.90
CA GLY A 125 -2.60 6.36 6.99
C GLY A 125 -3.44 6.57 8.26
N ASP A 126 -4.67 6.04 8.35
CA ASP A 126 -5.58 6.24 9.49
C ASP A 126 -5.05 5.65 10.81
N SER A 127 -4.27 4.59 10.71
CA SER A 127 -3.67 3.90 11.85
C SER A 127 -2.16 4.18 12.00
N VAL A 128 -1.72 5.36 11.58
CA VAL A 128 -0.31 5.79 11.65
C VAL A 128 -0.20 6.98 12.60
N PHE A 129 0.61 6.85 13.64
CA PHE A 129 0.75 7.84 14.72
C PHE A 129 2.21 8.19 14.94
N LYS A 130 2.52 9.49 15.04
CA LYS A 130 3.79 9.96 15.54
C LYS A 130 3.79 9.89 17.06
N VAL A 131 4.82 9.31 17.63
CA VAL A 131 4.97 9.08 19.07
C VAL A 131 6.21 9.81 19.53
N GLU A 132 6.02 10.83 20.35
CA GLU A 132 7.08 11.75 20.77
C GLU A 132 7.88 11.24 21.98
N ASN A 133 7.29 10.33 22.79
CA ASN A 133 7.92 9.88 24.02
C ASN A 133 7.36 8.53 24.51
N ARG A 134 8.04 7.97 25.52
CA ARG A 134 7.67 6.69 26.13
C ARG A 134 6.24 6.67 26.68
N LYS A 135 5.76 7.78 27.25
CA LYS A 135 4.40 7.85 27.83
C LYS A 135 3.34 7.66 26.74
N GLN A 136 3.52 8.30 25.59
CA GLN A 136 2.63 8.11 24.43
C GLN A 136 2.72 6.68 23.88
N LEU A 137 3.92 6.11 23.77
CA LEU A 137 4.09 4.73 23.30
C LEU A 137 3.33 3.75 24.18
N LEU A 138 3.49 3.85 25.50
CA LEU A 138 2.76 3.03 26.47
C LEU A 138 1.24 3.23 26.38
N LYS A 139 0.79 4.47 26.19
CA LYS A 139 -0.63 4.77 26.00
C LYS A 139 -1.20 4.02 24.79
N TYR A 140 -0.55 4.14 23.63
CA TYR A 140 -1.02 3.46 22.42
C TYR A 140 -0.93 1.94 22.52
N TYR A 141 0.13 1.42 23.16
CA TYR A 141 0.25 0.00 23.43
C TYR A 141 -0.92 -0.54 24.25
N LYS A 142 -1.27 0.14 25.36
CA LYS A 142 -2.39 -0.24 26.21
C LYS A 142 -3.74 -0.12 25.50
N ILE A 143 -3.93 0.92 24.66
CA ILE A 143 -5.12 1.07 23.84
C ILE A 143 -5.25 -0.12 22.88
N SER A 144 -4.15 -0.55 22.25
CA SER A 144 -4.16 -1.68 21.31
C SER A 144 -4.47 -3.03 21.94
N LYS A 145 -4.21 -3.17 23.24
CA LYS A 145 -4.51 -4.39 24.01
C LYS A 145 -5.96 -4.47 24.51
N PHE A 146 -6.78 -3.42 24.26
CA PHE A 146 -8.12 -3.31 24.82
C PHE A 146 -8.14 -3.53 26.35
N ASP A 147 -7.17 -2.93 27.04
CA ASP A 147 -7.12 -2.96 28.49
C ASP A 147 -8.25 -2.07 29.05
N PHE A 148 -9.41 -2.68 29.32
CA PHE A 148 -10.60 -1.97 29.83
C PHE A 148 -10.38 -1.31 31.19
N PHE A 149 -9.39 -1.76 31.98
CA PHE A 149 -9.00 -1.12 33.22
C PHE A 149 -8.18 0.15 32.99
N ASN A 150 -7.80 0.44 31.72
CA ASN A 150 -7.10 1.66 31.37
C ASN A 150 -8.07 2.74 30.91
N PHE A 151 -8.23 3.80 31.72
CA PHE A 151 -9.15 4.91 31.40
C PHE A 151 -8.87 5.55 30.03
N ALA A 152 -7.61 5.63 29.58
CA ALA A 152 -7.27 6.17 28.29
C ALA A 152 -7.76 5.26 27.13
N ALA A 153 -7.67 3.94 27.29
CA ALA A 153 -8.18 2.98 26.32
C ALA A 153 -9.72 3.02 26.25
N PHE A 154 -10.38 3.05 27.43
CA PHE A 154 -11.82 3.18 27.54
C PHE A 154 -12.32 4.47 26.92
N ARG A 155 -11.72 5.62 27.23
CA ARG A 155 -12.08 6.92 26.64
C ARG A 155 -11.90 6.92 25.13
N PHE A 156 -10.82 6.36 24.62
CA PHE A 156 -10.54 6.26 23.20
C PHE A 156 -11.60 5.40 22.47
N PHE A 157 -11.94 4.27 23.06
CA PHE A 157 -13.02 3.40 22.55
C PHE A 157 -14.35 4.13 22.52
N PHE A 158 -14.74 4.79 23.61
CA PHE A 158 -16.00 5.54 23.71
C PHE A 158 -16.08 6.67 22.69
N GLN A 159 -15.00 7.43 22.51
CA GLN A 159 -14.93 8.50 21.54
C GLN A 159 -15.06 7.96 20.10
N ARG A 160 -14.50 6.80 19.80
CA ARG A 160 -14.64 6.17 18.49
C ARG A 160 -16.06 5.64 18.25
N CYS A 161 -16.68 5.03 19.23
CA CYS A 161 -18.07 4.60 19.14
C CYS A 161 -19.01 5.80 18.95
N PHE A 162 -18.80 6.87 19.72
CA PHE A 162 -19.58 8.11 19.59
C PHE A 162 -19.41 8.73 18.20
N ASN A 163 -18.19 8.87 17.71
CA ASN A 163 -17.93 9.40 16.38
C ASN A 163 -18.57 8.53 15.28
N ARG A 164 -18.59 7.20 15.46
CA ARG A 164 -19.24 6.30 14.50
C ARG A 164 -20.74 6.42 14.50
N LEU A 165 -21.37 6.62 15.65
CA LEU A 165 -22.82 6.75 15.78
C LEU A 165 -23.33 8.10 15.25
N PHE A 166 -22.66 9.21 15.61
CA PHE A 166 -23.14 10.56 15.31
C PHE A 166 -22.56 11.13 14.02
N PHE A 167 -21.39 10.68 13.61
CA PHE A 167 -20.68 11.16 12.42
C PHE A 167 -20.49 10.06 11.37
N TYR A 168 -21.39 9.08 11.36
CA TYR A 168 -21.30 7.91 10.47
C TYR A 168 -21.06 8.29 9.00
N HIS A 169 -21.72 9.32 8.49
CA HIS A 169 -21.54 9.77 7.11
C HIS A 169 -20.13 10.31 6.83
N LEU A 170 -19.55 11.05 7.77
CA LEU A 170 -18.18 11.57 7.66
C LEU A 170 -17.14 10.43 7.77
N VAL A 171 -17.38 9.48 8.67
CA VAL A 171 -16.54 8.29 8.87
C VAL A 171 -16.60 7.39 7.64
N LYS A 172 -17.78 7.17 7.06
CA LYS A 172 -17.98 6.39 5.84
C LYS A 172 -17.29 7.06 4.63
N ALA A 173 -17.38 8.38 4.51
CA ALA A 173 -16.73 9.13 3.44
C ALA A 173 -15.19 9.04 3.51
N ARG A 174 -14.62 8.94 4.71
CA ARG A 174 -13.16 8.81 4.95
C ARG A 174 -12.63 7.38 4.86
N ARG A 175 -13.43 6.41 4.48
CA ARG A 175 -13.03 5.00 4.29
C ARG A 175 -12.19 4.43 5.44
N MET A 176 -12.66 4.58 6.67
CA MET A 176 -11.96 4.04 7.83
C MET A 176 -12.01 2.51 7.81
N SER A 177 -11.02 1.90 7.17
CA SER A 177 -10.87 0.44 7.10
C SER A 177 -10.55 -0.17 8.47
N TYR A 178 -9.84 0.59 9.33
CA TYR A 178 -9.45 0.16 10.66
C TYR A 178 -9.69 1.28 11.68
N PRO A 179 -10.81 1.25 12.41
CA PRO A 179 -11.14 2.30 13.36
C PRO A 179 -10.25 2.31 14.62
N PHE A 180 -9.42 1.28 14.84
CA PHE A 180 -8.66 1.08 16.05
C PHE A 180 -7.21 0.72 15.76
N LEU A 181 -6.33 1.00 16.75
CA LEU A 181 -5.01 0.40 16.82
C LEU A 181 -5.18 -1.07 17.21
N THR A 182 -5.11 -1.96 16.23
CA THR A 182 -5.23 -3.39 16.43
C THR A 182 -3.86 -4.06 16.37
N PRO A 183 -3.54 -4.96 17.31
CA PRO A 183 -2.33 -5.77 17.22
C PRO A 183 -2.33 -6.66 15.97
N PRO A 184 -1.15 -6.98 15.42
CA PRO A 184 0.16 -6.51 15.85
C PRO A 184 0.47 -5.08 15.38
N LEU A 185 1.06 -4.29 16.28
CA LEU A 185 1.57 -2.96 15.97
C LEU A 185 3.02 -3.02 15.51
N LEU A 186 3.40 -2.07 14.68
CA LEU A 186 4.78 -1.85 14.24
C LEU A 186 5.27 -0.49 14.73
N ALA A 187 6.47 -0.46 15.31
CA ALA A 187 7.19 0.76 15.61
C ALA A 187 8.30 0.94 14.56
N GLN A 188 8.32 2.09 13.92
CA GLN A 188 9.25 2.43 12.85
C GLN A 188 10.02 3.70 13.18
N LYS A 189 11.29 3.77 12.80
CA LYS A 189 12.10 4.97 12.94
C LYS A 189 11.44 6.14 12.22
N TYR A 190 11.24 7.25 12.92
CA TYR A 190 10.75 8.47 12.31
C TYR A 190 11.86 9.14 11.49
N ILE A 191 11.57 9.40 10.23
CA ILE A 191 12.44 10.14 9.32
C ILE A 191 11.74 11.47 9.03
N PRO A 192 12.29 12.61 9.45
CA PRO A 192 11.73 13.93 9.16
C PRO A 192 11.73 14.19 7.65
N HIS A 193 10.57 14.53 7.09
CA HIS A 193 10.44 14.92 5.70
C HIS A 193 9.25 15.85 5.50
N GLU A 194 9.32 16.71 4.49
CA GLU A 194 8.26 17.65 4.12
C GLU A 194 7.42 17.13 2.95
N ARG A 195 7.98 16.20 2.20
CA ARG A 195 7.36 15.57 1.02
C ARG A 195 7.81 14.13 0.89
N ASP A 196 7.01 13.32 0.24
CA ASP A 196 7.37 11.96 -0.17
C ASP A 196 7.09 11.75 -1.66
N ILE A 197 7.47 10.60 -2.19
CA ILE A 197 7.26 10.25 -3.59
C ILE A 197 6.43 8.98 -3.65
N LYS A 198 5.46 8.98 -4.57
CA LYS A 198 4.80 7.76 -5.01
C LYS A 198 5.17 7.47 -6.45
N THR A 199 5.64 6.26 -6.71
CA THR A 199 5.88 5.74 -8.06
C THR A 199 4.87 4.69 -8.44
N VAL A 200 4.55 4.63 -9.74
CA VAL A 200 3.71 3.60 -10.35
C VAL A 200 4.56 2.88 -11.38
N ILE A 201 4.67 1.57 -11.22
CA ILE A 201 5.36 0.67 -12.14
C ILE A 201 4.35 0.05 -13.10
N GLY A 202 4.71 0.00 -14.36
CA GLY A 202 4.04 -0.78 -15.40
C GLY A 202 5.08 -1.44 -16.28
N ASP A 203 4.94 -2.72 -16.55
CA ASP A 203 5.90 -3.54 -17.29
C ASP A 203 7.35 -3.39 -16.81
N TYR A 204 7.55 -3.44 -15.48
CA TYR A 204 8.84 -3.28 -14.77
C TYR A 204 9.51 -1.91 -14.91
N ARG A 205 8.79 -0.91 -15.43
CA ARG A 205 9.27 0.45 -15.63
C ARG A 205 8.45 1.43 -14.80
N VAL A 206 9.08 2.48 -14.32
CA VAL A 206 8.35 3.61 -13.75
C VAL A 206 7.63 4.32 -14.89
N ILE A 207 6.31 4.23 -14.90
CA ILE A 207 5.44 4.88 -15.89
C ILE A 207 4.86 6.19 -15.38
N GLU A 208 4.85 6.37 -14.06
CA GLU A 208 4.39 7.58 -13.41
C GLU A 208 5.08 7.77 -12.06
N GLY A 209 5.32 9.02 -11.71
CA GLY A 209 5.77 9.41 -10.38
C GLY A 209 5.26 10.79 -10.02
N HIS A 210 4.96 10.99 -8.73
CA HIS A 210 4.59 12.30 -8.22
C HIS A 210 5.03 12.48 -6.79
N TRP A 211 5.25 13.75 -6.43
CA TRP A 211 5.48 14.16 -5.06
C TRP A 211 4.14 14.33 -4.33
N ARG A 212 4.16 14.03 -3.04
CA ARG A 212 3.07 14.41 -2.13
C ARG A 212 3.66 15.33 -1.07
N GLU A 213 3.01 16.46 -0.83
CA GLU A 213 3.49 17.51 0.06
C GLU A 213 2.49 17.78 1.17
N LYS A 214 2.94 18.33 2.27
CA LYS A 214 2.08 18.78 3.35
C LYS A 214 1.22 19.97 2.87
N ALA A 215 -0.08 19.93 3.10
CA ALA A 215 -0.94 21.07 2.84
C ALA A 215 -0.69 22.22 3.82
N HIS A 216 -0.26 21.90 5.06
CA HIS A 216 0.02 22.87 6.10
C HIS A 216 1.28 22.48 6.89
N LYS A 217 2.05 23.47 7.37
CA LYS A 217 3.31 23.26 8.10
C LYS A 217 3.17 22.40 9.36
N ASP A 218 2.02 22.46 10.03
CA ASP A 218 1.75 21.71 11.26
C ASP A 218 1.45 20.21 11.02
N MET A 219 1.26 19.82 9.76
CA MET A 219 1.05 18.43 9.41
C MET A 219 2.39 17.68 9.43
N TRP A 220 2.36 16.46 9.95
CA TRP A 220 3.52 15.58 9.88
C TRP A 220 3.36 14.46 8.82
N LYS A 221 2.13 14.25 8.33
CA LYS A 221 1.82 13.33 7.23
C LYS A 221 1.70 14.10 5.92
N VAL A 222 2.12 13.46 4.85
CA VAL A 222 2.06 14.02 3.48
C VAL A 222 1.09 13.28 2.57
N ASN A 223 0.52 12.15 3.02
CA ASN A 223 -0.40 11.35 2.22
C ASN A 223 -1.69 12.13 1.88
N ILE A 224 -2.18 11.95 0.66
CA ILE A 224 -3.35 12.68 0.11
C ILE A 224 -4.61 12.41 0.94
N ASP A 225 -4.85 11.17 1.38
CA ASP A 225 -6.00 10.84 2.23
C ASP A 225 -5.94 11.54 3.61
N GLY A 226 -4.75 11.90 4.06
CA GLY A 226 -4.52 12.69 5.28
C GLY A 226 -4.57 14.20 5.07
N GLY A 227 -4.87 14.67 3.86
CA GLY A 227 -4.95 16.09 3.50
C GLY A 227 -3.69 16.64 2.81
N GLY A 228 -2.74 15.78 2.43
CA GLY A 228 -1.58 16.20 1.62
C GLY A 228 -1.99 16.58 0.18
N VAL A 229 -1.09 17.26 -0.50
CA VAL A 229 -1.27 17.75 -1.88
C VAL A 229 -0.34 16.99 -2.82
N GLY A 230 -0.88 16.46 -3.92
CA GLY A 230 -0.08 15.86 -4.98
C GLY A 230 0.54 16.92 -5.89
N VAL A 231 1.84 16.82 -6.13
CA VAL A 231 2.60 17.68 -7.04
C VAL A 231 3.21 16.81 -8.13
N TRP A 232 2.77 17.00 -9.36
CA TRP A 232 3.25 16.28 -10.53
C TRP A 232 4.44 17.03 -11.11
N SER A 233 5.62 16.57 -10.76
CA SER A 233 6.88 17.08 -11.26
C SER A 233 7.89 15.93 -11.36
N GLU A 234 9.00 16.20 -12.01
CA GLU A 234 10.09 15.24 -12.17
C GLU A 234 10.52 14.62 -10.84
N ILE A 235 10.77 13.33 -10.85
CA ILE A 235 11.30 12.58 -9.71
C ILE A 235 12.76 12.20 -9.95
N PRO A 236 13.58 12.08 -8.88
CA PRO A 236 15.00 11.80 -9.04
C PRO A 236 15.29 10.46 -9.72
N PRO A 237 16.29 10.36 -10.61
CA PRO A 237 16.68 9.11 -11.28
C PRO A 237 16.98 7.95 -10.31
N GLN A 238 17.54 8.26 -9.14
CA GLN A 238 17.78 7.24 -8.11
C GLN A 238 16.48 6.60 -7.57
N VAL A 239 15.38 7.35 -7.52
CA VAL A 239 14.05 6.82 -7.14
C VAL A 239 13.53 5.90 -8.23
N ILE A 240 13.70 6.27 -9.50
CA ILE A 240 13.33 5.45 -10.64
C ILE A 240 14.08 4.12 -10.59
N ASN A 241 15.43 4.19 -10.52
CA ASN A 241 16.29 3.02 -10.44
C ASN A 241 15.92 2.07 -9.29
N LEU A 242 15.69 2.63 -8.10
CA LEU A 242 15.35 1.87 -6.91
C LEU A 242 13.98 1.19 -7.06
N SER A 243 13.01 1.89 -7.65
CA SER A 243 11.67 1.39 -7.87
C SER A 243 11.64 0.27 -8.92
N GLU A 244 12.32 0.45 -10.04
CA GLU A 244 12.41 -0.57 -11.09
C GLU A 244 13.18 -1.81 -10.64
N LYS A 245 14.27 -1.61 -9.86
CA LYS A 245 15.01 -2.72 -9.27
C LYS A 245 14.10 -3.55 -8.36
N LEU A 246 13.34 -2.91 -7.47
CA LEU A 246 12.41 -3.60 -6.58
C LEU A 246 11.35 -4.38 -7.36
N ALA A 247 10.79 -3.79 -8.42
CA ALA A 247 9.79 -4.45 -9.25
C ALA A 247 10.36 -5.68 -9.97
N LYS A 248 11.58 -5.59 -10.50
CA LYS A 248 12.28 -6.71 -11.14
C LYS A 248 12.58 -7.84 -10.16
N ASP A 249 13.09 -7.53 -8.98
CA ASP A 249 13.42 -8.53 -7.94
C ASP A 249 12.17 -9.21 -7.39
N LEU A 250 11.04 -8.49 -7.29
CA LEU A 250 9.73 -9.04 -6.93
C LEU A 250 9.03 -9.78 -8.08
N LYS A 251 9.56 -9.71 -9.31
CA LYS A 251 8.88 -10.15 -10.54
C LYS A 251 7.48 -9.52 -10.71
N ALA A 252 7.32 -8.30 -10.21
CA ALA A 252 6.08 -7.54 -10.24
C ALA A 252 6.05 -6.65 -11.47
N SER A 253 5.33 -7.04 -12.52
CA SER A 253 5.19 -6.22 -13.74
C SER A 253 4.46 -4.91 -13.48
N TRP A 254 3.70 -4.80 -12.41
CA TRP A 254 3.20 -3.53 -11.88
C TRP A 254 3.27 -3.47 -10.36
N LEU A 255 3.53 -2.28 -9.85
CA LEU A 255 3.73 -2.04 -8.43
C LEU A 255 3.52 -0.55 -8.14
N ASN A 256 2.96 -0.23 -6.98
CA ASN A 256 3.05 1.12 -6.41
C ASN A 256 4.08 1.12 -5.29
N ILE A 257 4.91 2.13 -5.23
CA ILE A 257 5.95 2.24 -4.20
C ILE A 257 5.89 3.63 -3.57
N ASP A 258 5.91 3.66 -2.25
CA ASP A 258 5.98 4.89 -1.47
C ASP A 258 7.39 5.07 -0.92
N LEU A 259 8.03 6.21 -1.22
CA LEU A 259 9.40 6.52 -0.82
C LEU A 259 9.46 7.85 -0.08
N ILE A 260 10.32 7.92 0.93
CA ILE A 260 10.59 9.16 1.67
C ILE A 260 12.05 9.58 1.51
N PRO A 261 12.35 10.88 1.42
CA PRO A 261 13.71 11.38 1.43
C PRO A 261 14.40 11.10 2.79
N ASN A 262 15.71 10.85 2.73
CA ASN A 262 16.59 10.71 3.89
C ASN A 262 17.96 11.30 3.56
N GLY A 263 18.11 12.61 3.70
CA GLY A 263 19.25 13.34 3.16
C GLY A 263 19.22 13.30 1.64
N ASP A 264 20.30 12.87 1.02
CA ASP A 264 20.45 12.72 -0.44
C ASP A 264 19.89 11.40 -0.96
N ASP A 265 19.53 10.48 -0.06
CA ASP A 265 19.00 9.15 -0.37
C ASP A 265 17.48 9.07 -0.19
N PHE A 266 16.92 7.92 -0.60
CA PHE A 266 15.49 7.62 -0.42
C PHE A 266 15.29 6.27 0.27
N LEU A 267 14.26 6.21 1.12
CA LEU A 267 13.85 5.00 1.82
C LEU A 267 12.49 4.54 1.34
N ILE A 268 12.35 3.26 1.03
CA ILE A 268 11.07 2.63 0.69
C ILE A 268 10.30 2.40 1.99
N THR A 269 9.11 2.95 2.10
CA THR A 269 8.24 2.81 3.29
C THR A 269 7.16 1.77 3.13
N GLU A 270 6.67 1.60 1.90
CA GLU A 270 5.59 0.68 1.56
C GLU A 270 5.63 0.40 0.05
N PHE A 271 5.17 -0.79 -0.37
CA PHE A 271 4.85 -1.09 -1.75
C PHE A 271 3.53 -1.88 -1.85
N SER A 272 2.87 -1.79 -2.98
CA SER A 272 1.59 -2.46 -3.21
C SER A 272 1.54 -3.07 -4.61
N PRO A 273 1.26 -4.39 -4.73
CA PRO A 273 1.05 -5.03 -6.01
C PRO A 273 -0.30 -4.68 -6.64
N VAL A 274 -1.13 -3.94 -5.90
CA VAL A 274 -2.42 -3.46 -6.36
C VAL A 274 -2.33 -1.96 -6.52
N TRP A 275 -2.50 -1.50 -7.73
CA TRP A 275 -2.47 -0.09 -8.01
C TRP A 275 -3.83 0.56 -7.73
N HIS A 276 -3.79 1.77 -7.20
CA HIS A 276 -4.95 2.61 -7.08
C HIS A 276 -4.85 3.74 -8.08
N HIS A 277 -5.78 3.77 -9.02
CA HIS A 277 -5.91 4.85 -9.97
C HIS A 277 -6.60 6.04 -9.30
N TYR A 278 -5.82 6.91 -8.68
CA TYR A 278 -6.34 8.16 -8.14
C TYR A 278 -6.34 9.23 -9.22
N ARG A 279 -7.51 9.46 -9.87
CA ARG A 279 -7.83 10.70 -10.62
C ARG A 279 -6.74 11.23 -11.56
N TYR A 280 -5.87 10.38 -12.07
CA TYR A 280 -4.81 10.79 -12.99
C TYR A 280 -5.32 11.25 -14.33
N LYS A 281 -6.61 11.03 -14.62
CA LYS A 281 -7.26 11.44 -15.88
C LYS A 281 -7.22 12.95 -16.15
N GLU A 282 -6.95 13.76 -15.13
CA GLU A 282 -7.01 15.22 -15.22
C GLU A 282 -5.64 15.90 -15.05
N LYS A 283 -4.55 15.12 -14.92
CA LYS A 283 -3.22 15.67 -14.62
C LYS A 283 -2.17 15.15 -15.57
N PRO A 284 -1.18 15.97 -15.96
CA PRO A 284 -0.10 15.52 -16.82
C PRO A 284 0.66 14.40 -16.13
N SER A 285 0.90 13.32 -16.85
CA SER A 285 1.73 12.21 -16.42
C SER A 285 3.11 12.37 -17.02
N PHE A 286 4.15 12.11 -16.25
CA PHE A 286 5.52 12.10 -16.71
C PHE A 286 5.87 10.66 -17.05
N ILE A 287 6.27 10.40 -18.30
CA ILE A 287 6.83 9.13 -18.74
C ILE A 287 8.34 9.24 -18.78
N TYR A 288 9.01 8.25 -18.25
CA TYR A 288 10.46 8.16 -18.24
C TYR A 288 10.93 7.19 -19.32
N LYS A 289 11.82 7.67 -20.21
CA LYS A 289 12.47 6.85 -21.23
C LYS A 289 13.53 5.92 -20.63
N ASP A 290 14.10 5.06 -21.47
CA ASP A 290 15.13 4.10 -21.07
C ASP A 290 16.37 4.74 -20.45
N ASP A 291 16.70 5.97 -20.83
CA ASP A 291 17.81 6.77 -20.32
C ASP A 291 17.42 7.69 -19.15
N TYR A 292 16.22 7.50 -18.57
CA TYR A 292 15.62 8.32 -17.52
C TYR A 292 15.36 9.78 -17.88
N ASN A 293 15.47 10.15 -19.16
CA ASN A 293 15.03 11.45 -19.62
C ASN A 293 13.50 11.50 -19.64
N LEU A 294 12.96 12.64 -19.22
CA LEU A 294 11.53 12.90 -19.32
C LEU A 294 11.10 12.88 -20.79
N GLU A 295 10.21 11.99 -21.10
CA GLU A 295 9.38 12.17 -22.26
C GLU A 295 8.25 13.13 -21.83
N MET A 296 8.19 14.28 -22.49
CA MET A 296 7.25 15.41 -22.29
C MET A 296 5.98 15.01 -21.56
N PRO A 297 5.43 15.87 -20.68
CA PRO A 297 4.13 15.61 -20.08
C PRO A 297 3.14 15.28 -21.20
N LEU A 298 2.59 14.09 -21.16
CA LEU A 298 1.56 13.72 -22.11
C LEU A 298 0.39 14.69 -21.93
N GLU A 299 -0.03 15.33 -23.02
CA GLU A 299 -1.28 16.09 -23.03
C GLU A 299 -2.49 15.19 -22.72
N GLN A 300 -2.32 13.88 -22.84
CA GLN A 300 -3.32 12.86 -22.53
C GLN A 300 -2.93 12.07 -21.30
N SER A 301 -3.90 11.80 -20.44
CA SER A 301 -3.74 10.91 -19.30
C SER A 301 -3.26 9.52 -19.74
N LEU A 302 -2.30 8.95 -19.00
CA LEU A 302 -1.90 7.55 -19.20
C LEU A 302 -3.10 6.62 -19.06
N ASN A 303 -3.27 5.77 -20.08
CA ASN A 303 -4.22 4.68 -19.99
C ASN A 303 -3.52 3.47 -19.37
N LEU A 304 -3.54 3.41 -18.02
CA LEU A 304 -2.88 2.34 -17.26
C LEU A 304 -3.45 0.96 -17.63
N GLU A 305 -4.76 0.86 -17.86
CA GLU A 305 -5.41 -0.36 -18.26
C GLU A 305 -4.85 -0.86 -19.60
N LYS A 306 -4.59 0.06 -20.52
CA LYS A 306 -3.96 -0.27 -21.82
C LYS A 306 -2.53 -0.78 -21.61
N ILE A 307 -1.73 -0.11 -20.78
CA ILE A 307 -0.34 -0.52 -20.48
C ILE A 307 -0.35 -1.94 -19.90
N ILE A 308 -1.26 -2.22 -18.97
CA ILE A 308 -1.43 -3.54 -18.37
C ILE A 308 -1.72 -4.58 -19.47
N VAL A 309 -2.76 -4.36 -20.27
CA VAL A 309 -3.15 -5.30 -21.33
C VAL A 309 -2.03 -5.50 -22.33
N ASP A 310 -1.39 -4.41 -22.79
CA ASP A 310 -0.24 -4.49 -23.71
C ASP A 310 0.90 -5.33 -23.12
N SER A 311 1.19 -5.21 -21.83
CA SER A 311 2.25 -5.98 -21.15
C SER A 311 1.93 -7.49 -21.05
N LEU A 312 0.65 -7.86 -21.07
CA LEU A 312 0.21 -9.25 -21.01
C LEU A 312 0.24 -9.92 -22.39
N ILE A 313 -0.14 -9.18 -23.43
CA ILE A 313 -0.24 -9.72 -24.80
C ILE A 313 1.14 -9.85 -25.45
N LYS A 314 2.09 -8.96 -25.11
CA LYS A 314 3.45 -8.96 -25.68
C LYS A 314 4.37 -10.06 -25.13
N LYS A 315 3.93 -10.82 -24.17
CA LYS A 315 4.67 -11.95 -23.55
C LYS A 315 4.12 -13.29 -24.01
#